data_8d4c256f5f38429048041c4267c97a05
#
_entry.id   8d4c256f5f38429048041c4267c97a05
#
_cell.length_a   1.000
_cell.length_b   1.000
_cell.length_c   1.000
_cell.angle_alpha   90.00
_cell.angle_beta   90.00
_cell.angle_gamma   90.00
#
_symmetry.space_group_name_H-M   'P 1'
#
loop_
_entity.id
_entity.type
_entity.pdbx_description
1 polymer ?
#
loop_
_entity_poly.entity_id
_entity_poly.type
_entity_poly.pdbx_seq_one_letter_code
_entity_poly.pdbx_strand_id
1 'polypeptide(L)'
;MDRRTTVKWLLAASASLPLLRPGAARSFSAPTARGYGSDPDLSRNYFAGEPWPLTLTAAQRRLAGMLSDLIIPADDRSPSASAAGVVDFIDEWVSAPYPDCQLDRGIVLGGLAWLDAEAGRRFGRDFLDLAPAAQASVCEDICDEARAPPALRAAAHFFARYRDLTAGGFYSSPIGRQDLHYLGNVPLASFDGPPLALLKSLGLA
;
A
#
# COMPACT_ATOMS: atom_id res chain seq x y z
N MET A 1 -35.59 -13.53 14.04
CA MET A 1 -36.72 -12.88 13.36
C MET A 1 -37.17 -13.80 12.25
N ASP A 2 -38.48 -14.13 12.24
CA ASP A 2 -39.05 -15.05 11.24
C ASP A 2 -39.26 -14.32 9.90
N ARG A 3 -38.91 -14.97 8.77
CA ARG A 3 -39.07 -14.44 7.40
C ARG A 3 -40.45 -13.86 7.12
N ARG A 4 -41.49 -14.48 7.68
CA ARG A 4 -42.88 -13.99 7.56
C ARG A 4 -43.07 -12.61 8.23
N THR A 5 -42.40 -12.34 9.33
CA THR A 5 -42.48 -11.06 10.03
C THR A 5 -41.77 -9.97 9.22
N THR A 6 -40.62 -10.26 8.60
CA THR A 6 -39.92 -9.31 7.73
C THR A 6 -40.75 -8.93 6.49
N VAL A 7 -41.42 -9.89 5.86
CA VAL A 7 -42.32 -9.63 4.71
C VAL A 7 -43.54 -8.78 5.13
N LYS A 8 -44.11 -9.02 6.31
CA LYS A 8 -45.20 -8.19 6.85
C LYS A 8 -44.77 -6.74 7.10
N TRP A 9 -43.56 -6.53 7.61
CA TRP A 9 -43.02 -5.17 7.81
C TRP A 9 -42.77 -4.46 6.47
N LEU A 10 -42.25 -5.15 5.46
CA LEU A 10 -42.09 -4.61 4.11
C LEU A 10 -43.41 -4.22 3.46
N LEU A 11 -44.44 -5.05 3.58
CA LEU A 11 -45.79 -4.75 3.08
C LEU A 11 -46.42 -3.60 3.85
N ALA A 12 -46.25 -3.51 5.16
CA ALA A 12 -46.76 -2.38 5.97
C ALA A 12 -46.07 -1.07 5.60
N ALA A 13 -44.76 -1.09 5.35
CA ALA A 13 -44.00 0.07 4.91
C ALA A 13 -44.40 0.55 3.50
N SER A 14 -44.73 -0.36 2.57
CA SER A 14 -45.21 0.00 1.24
C SER A 14 -46.66 0.55 1.23
N ALA A 15 -47.49 0.14 2.18
CA ALA A 15 -48.88 0.64 2.30
C ALA A 15 -48.95 2.08 2.86
N SER A 16 -47.89 2.57 3.51
CA SER A 16 -47.81 3.95 4.01
C SER A 16 -47.27 4.97 3.00
N LEU A 17 -46.80 4.53 1.82
CA LEU A 17 -46.29 5.40 0.76
C LEU A 17 -47.35 6.35 0.13
N PRO A 18 -48.62 6.01 0.00
CA PRO A 18 -49.63 6.93 -0.55
C PRO A 18 -49.98 8.12 0.36
N LEU A 19 -49.58 8.08 1.62
CA LEU A 19 -49.84 9.18 2.58
C LEU A 19 -48.79 10.30 2.52
N LEU A 20 -47.71 10.10 1.75
CA LEU A 20 -46.72 11.14 1.47
C LEU A 20 -47.27 12.00 0.33
N ARG A 21 -47.72 13.24 0.65
CA ARG A 21 -48.16 14.23 -0.34
C ARG A 21 -47.12 14.40 -1.45
N PRO A 22 -47.53 14.38 -2.76
CA PRO A 22 -46.57 14.50 -3.87
C PRO A 22 -45.78 15.82 -3.94
N GLY A 23 -46.02 16.77 -3.06
CA GLY A 23 -45.32 18.05 -3.01
C GLY A 23 -44.20 18.14 -1.96
N ALA A 24 -43.94 17.08 -1.19
CA ALA A 24 -42.93 17.05 -0.16
C ALA A 24 -41.72 16.13 -0.48
N ALA A 25 -41.59 15.66 -1.72
CA ALA A 25 -40.32 15.12 -2.20
C ALA A 25 -39.32 16.28 -2.24
N ARG A 26 -38.80 16.67 -1.07
CA ARG A 26 -37.48 17.30 -1.05
C ARG A 26 -36.61 16.31 -1.77
N SER A 27 -36.17 16.67 -2.98
CA SER A 27 -35.00 16.07 -3.59
C SER A 27 -33.92 16.21 -2.51
N PHE A 28 -33.68 15.15 -1.75
CA PHE A 28 -32.39 14.95 -1.15
C PHE A 28 -31.47 14.74 -2.36
N SER A 29 -31.01 15.85 -2.95
CA SER A 29 -29.69 15.82 -3.56
C SER A 29 -28.83 15.30 -2.43
N ALA A 30 -28.45 14.03 -2.51
CA ALA A 30 -27.31 13.55 -1.75
C ALA A 30 -26.27 14.67 -1.91
N PRO A 31 -25.72 15.24 -0.82
CA PRO A 31 -24.64 16.15 -0.98
C PRO A 31 -23.74 15.41 -1.94
N THR A 32 -23.49 16.01 -3.11
CA THR A 32 -22.40 15.57 -3.97
C THR A 32 -21.27 15.52 -3.00
N ALA A 33 -20.89 14.30 -2.58
CA ALA A 33 -19.72 14.11 -1.78
C ALA A 33 -18.69 14.90 -2.55
N ARG A 34 -18.28 16.06 -2.01
CA ARG A 34 -17.10 16.72 -2.51
C ARG A 34 -16.07 15.65 -2.30
N GLY A 35 -15.73 14.96 -3.39
CA GLY A 35 -14.54 14.13 -3.40
C GLY A 35 -13.46 14.97 -2.73
N TYR A 36 -12.57 14.39 -2.02
CA TYR A 36 -11.42 15.10 -1.47
C TYR A 36 -10.77 15.86 -2.63
N GLY A 37 -11.21 17.11 -2.87
CA GLY A 37 -10.73 18.06 -3.87
C GLY A 37 -10.37 17.49 -5.25
N SER A 38 -9.24 16.84 -5.38
CA SER A 38 -8.66 16.28 -6.61
C SER A 38 -8.70 14.75 -6.65
N ASP A 39 -9.58 14.08 -5.90
CA ASP A 39 -9.63 12.62 -5.90
C ASP A 39 -9.89 12.07 -7.31
N PRO A 40 -9.11 11.07 -7.74
CA PRO A 40 -9.35 10.39 -8.99
C PRO A 40 -10.71 9.71 -9.02
N ASP A 41 -11.29 9.57 -10.19
CA ASP A 41 -12.50 8.77 -10.39
C ASP A 41 -12.18 7.28 -10.16
N LEU A 42 -12.62 6.73 -9.03
CA LEU A 42 -12.36 5.35 -8.63
C LEU A 42 -12.99 4.28 -9.54
N SER A 43 -13.85 4.69 -10.50
CA SER A 43 -14.37 3.79 -11.53
C SER A 43 -13.40 3.58 -12.71
N ARG A 44 -12.31 4.30 -12.76
CA ARG A 44 -11.29 4.22 -13.81
C ARG A 44 -10.01 3.57 -13.30
N ASN A 45 -9.31 2.89 -14.20
CA ASN A 45 -7.93 2.50 -13.99
C ASN A 45 -7.00 3.63 -14.50
N TYR A 46 -6.00 3.97 -13.73
CA TYR A 46 -5.01 4.99 -14.06
C TYR A 46 -3.62 4.36 -14.22
N PHE A 47 -2.83 4.94 -15.10
CA PHE A 47 -1.40 4.69 -15.12
C PHE A 47 -0.68 5.68 -14.20
N ALA A 48 0.51 5.30 -13.73
CA ALA A 48 1.32 6.16 -12.88
C ALA A 48 1.56 7.52 -13.55
N GLY A 49 1.30 8.62 -12.80
CA GLY A 49 1.41 9.99 -13.30
C GLY A 49 0.18 10.56 -13.99
N GLU A 50 -0.88 9.77 -14.23
CA GLU A 50 -2.14 10.30 -14.78
C GLU A 50 -2.94 11.13 -13.78
N PRO A 51 -3.10 10.72 -12.49
CA PRO A 51 -3.85 11.51 -11.52
C PRO A 51 -3.13 12.80 -11.10
N TRP A 52 -1.81 12.73 -10.94
CA TRP A 52 -0.91 13.83 -10.56
C TRP A 52 0.51 13.63 -11.07
N PRO A 53 1.29 14.71 -11.25
CA PRO A 53 2.67 14.61 -11.71
C PRO A 53 3.53 13.81 -10.72
N LEU A 54 4.34 12.89 -11.24
CA LEU A 54 5.26 12.10 -10.44
C LEU A 54 6.40 12.93 -9.86
N THR A 55 6.86 12.56 -8.67
CA THR A 55 7.85 13.30 -7.88
C THR A 55 9.28 12.82 -8.07
N LEU A 56 9.48 11.49 -8.23
CA LEU A 56 10.82 10.93 -8.26
C LEU A 56 11.53 11.21 -9.60
N THR A 57 12.76 11.68 -9.52
CA THR A 57 13.64 11.78 -10.70
C THR A 57 14.02 10.37 -11.19
N ALA A 58 14.52 10.28 -12.43
CA ALA A 58 15.00 9.00 -12.99
C ALA A 58 16.10 8.34 -12.13
N ALA A 59 16.97 9.13 -11.50
CA ALA A 59 17.99 8.62 -10.60
C ALA A 59 17.37 8.07 -9.31
N GLN A 60 16.44 8.81 -8.69
CA GLN A 60 15.73 8.37 -7.49
C GLN A 60 14.89 7.12 -7.76
N ARG A 61 14.26 7.00 -8.92
CA ARG A 61 13.52 5.80 -9.31
C ARG A 61 14.43 4.57 -9.42
N ARG A 62 15.65 4.71 -9.98
CA ARG A 62 16.63 3.61 -10.01
C ARG A 62 17.07 3.20 -8.60
N LEU A 63 17.35 4.19 -7.74
CA LEU A 63 17.73 3.92 -6.34
C LEU A 63 16.59 3.28 -5.57
N ALA A 64 15.38 3.78 -5.73
CA ALA A 64 14.15 3.20 -5.17
C ALA A 64 13.95 1.75 -5.63
N GLY A 65 14.16 1.46 -6.92
CA GLY A 65 14.08 0.09 -7.46
C GLY A 65 15.08 -0.85 -6.81
N MET A 66 16.35 -0.44 -6.72
CA MET A 66 17.40 -1.21 -6.06
C MET A 66 17.06 -1.50 -4.60
N LEU A 67 16.61 -0.50 -3.84
CA LEU A 67 16.22 -0.68 -2.45
C LEU A 67 15.00 -1.59 -2.31
N SER A 68 14.01 -1.46 -3.19
CA SER A 68 12.83 -2.34 -3.21
C SER A 68 13.22 -3.79 -3.47
N ASP A 69 14.17 -4.04 -4.37
CA ASP A 69 14.66 -5.38 -4.69
C ASP A 69 15.52 -6.00 -3.58
N LEU A 70 16.20 -5.18 -2.78
CA LEU A 70 16.86 -5.64 -1.56
C LEU A 70 15.85 -6.08 -0.48
N ILE A 71 14.68 -5.44 -0.44
CA ILE A 71 13.62 -5.74 0.54
C ILE A 71 12.79 -6.96 0.10
N ILE A 72 12.39 -7.03 -1.16
CA ILE A 72 11.66 -8.15 -1.76
C ILE A 72 12.39 -8.56 -3.04
N PRO A 73 13.40 -9.43 -2.93
CA PRO A 73 14.11 -9.96 -4.10
C PRO A 73 13.23 -10.93 -4.89
N ALA A 74 13.62 -11.20 -6.13
CA ALA A 74 13.01 -12.28 -6.90
C ALA A 74 13.33 -13.65 -6.27
N ASP A 75 12.38 -14.56 -6.34
CA ASP A 75 12.54 -15.96 -5.98
C ASP A 75 11.93 -16.88 -7.06
N ASP A 76 11.79 -18.18 -6.76
CA ASP A 76 11.25 -19.17 -7.69
C ASP A 76 9.74 -18.98 -7.99
N ARG A 77 9.04 -18.14 -7.24
CA ARG A 77 7.57 -17.96 -7.31
C ARG A 77 7.18 -16.62 -7.85
N SER A 78 7.94 -15.57 -7.51
CA SER A 78 7.60 -14.20 -7.85
C SER A 78 8.82 -13.39 -8.31
N PRO A 79 8.62 -12.40 -9.19
CA PRO A 79 9.65 -11.45 -9.57
C PRO A 79 10.00 -10.54 -8.38
N SER A 80 11.08 -9.77 -8.53
CA SER A 80 11.45 -8.75 -7.54
C SER A 80 10.41 -7.63 -7.45
N ALA A 81 10.46 -6.86 -6.37
CA ALA A 81 9.55 -5.74 -6.14
C ALA A 81 9.56 -4.72 -7.29
N SER A 82 10.73 -4.36 -7.81
CA SER A 82 10.81 -3.40 -8.92
C SER A 82 10.19 -3.96 -10.20
N ALA A 83 10.39 -5.24 -10.50
CA ALA A 83 9.79 -5.91 -11.65
C ALA A 83 8.26 -6.10 -11.50
N ALA A 84 7.74 -6.11 -10.27
CA ALA A 84 6.31 -6.13 -9.98
C ALA A 84 5.64 -4.73 -10.03
N GLY A 85 6.38 -3.67 -10.38
CA GLY A 85 5.83 -2.31 -10.50
C GLY A 85 5.80 -1.50 -9.20
N VAL A 86 6.47 -1.95 -8.15
CA VAL A 86 6.47 -1.29 -6.83
C VAL A 86 7.02 0.14 -6.90
N VAL A 87 7.98 0.42 -7.78
CA VAL A 87 8.53 1.79 -7.95
C VAL A 87 7.47 2.76 -8.43
N ASP A 88 6.59 2.32 -9.34
CA ASP A 88 5.47 3.15 -9.83
C ASP A 88 4.48 3.41 -8.70
N PHE A 89 4.16 2.38 -7.90
CA PHE A 89 3.30 2.54 -6.73
C PHE A 89 3.88 3.54 -5.72
N ILE A 90 5.17 3.43 -5.37
CA ILE A 90 5.81 4.34 -4.42
C ILE A 90 5.84 5.77 -4.95
N ASP A 91 6.21 5.96 -6.23
CA ASP A 91 6.24 7.29 -6.84
C ASP A 91 4.84 7.91 -6.88
N GLU A 92 3.82 7.14 -7.26
CA GLU A 92 2.42 7.57 -7.21
C GLU A 92 1.99 7.95 -5.79
N TRP A 93 2.32 7.11 -4.79
CA TRP A 93 2.01 7.35 -3.38
C TRP A 93 2.61 8.67 -2.88
N VAL A 94 3.93 8.86 -3.05
CA VAL A 94 4.60 10.07 -2.57
C VAL A 94 4.27 11.32 -3.40
N SER A 95 3.64 11.15 -4.55
CA SER A 95 3.18 12.25 -5.41
C SER A 95 1.77 12.71 -5.09
N ALA A 96 0.98 11.86 -4.44
CA ALA A 96 -0.41 12.13 -4.11
C ALA A 96 -0.55 13.37 -3.19
N PRO A 97 -1.62 14.19 -3.39
CA PRO A 97 -1.80 15.45 -2.66
C PRO A 97 -2.38 15.28 -1.25
N TYR A 98 -2.37 14.05 -0.70
CA TYR A 98 -2.91 13.76 0.62
C TYR A 98 -1.89 14.02 1.73
N PRO A 99 -2.32 14.48 2.93
CA PRO A 99 -1.41 14.84 4.02
C PRO A 99 -0.41 13.73 4.37
N ASP A 100 -0.88 12.48 4.53
CA ASP A 100 -0.02 11.35 4.89
C ASP A 100 0.98 11.01 3.78
N CYS A 101 0.55 11.09 2.50
CA CYS A 101 1.43 10.89 1.36
C CYS A 101 2.51 12.00 1.26
N GLN A 102 2.17 13.23 1.65
CA GLN A 102 3.13 14.34 1.69
C GLN A 102 4.16 14.19 2.82
N LEU A 103 3.76 13.63 3.96
CA LEU A 103 4.70 13.27 5.03
C LEU A 103 5.66 12.17 4.54
N ASP A 104 5.11 11.11 3.95
CA ASP A 104 5.91 10.03 3.37
C ASP A 104 6.86 10.50 2.27
N ARG A 105 6.46 11.48 1.46
CA ARG A 105 7.35 12.12 0.46
C ARG A 105 8.61 12.65 1.12
N GLY A 106 8.47 13.39 2.21
CA GLY A 106 9.61 13.92 2.95
C GLY A 106 10.54 12.83 3.46
N ILE A 107 9.96 11.78 4.03
CA ILE A 107 10.71 10.62 4.55
C ILE A 107 11.43 9.88 3.42
N VAL A 108 10.75 9.57 2.33
CA VAL A 108 11.32 8.81 1.20
C VAL A 108 12.42 9.60 0.50
N LEU A 109 12.19 10.86 0.14
CA LEU A 109 13.20 11.69 -0.53
C LEU A 109 14.43 11.91 0.35
N GLY A 110 14.21 12.20 1.65
CA GLY A 110 15.29 12.37 2.61
C GLY A 110 16.10 11.07 2.82
N GLY A 111 15.41 9.92 2.86
CA GLY A 111 16.07 8.63 3.02
C GLY A 111 16.85 8.19 1.78
N LEU A 112 16.33 8.39 0.57
CA LEU A 112 17.08 8.11 -0.66
C LEU A 112 18.35 8.97 -0.73
N ALA A 113 18.27 10.27 -0.39
CA ALA A 113 19.43 11.15 -0.33
C ALA A 113 20.42 10.70 0.76
N TRP A 114 19.94 10.21 1.89
CA TRP A 114 20.79 9.67 2.96
C TRP A 114 21.57 8.43 2.51
N LEU A 115 20.95 7.52 1.75
CA LEU A 115 21.63 6.32 1.23
C LEU A 115 22.83 6.68 0.38
N ASP A 116 22.71 7.62 -0.56
CA ASP A 116 23.81 8.07 -1.39
C ASP A 116 24.88 8.80 -0.56
N ALA A 117 24.49 9.65 0.38
CA ALA A 117 25.42 10.34 1.27
C ALA A 117 26.22 9.35 2.15
N GLU A 118 25.57 8.34 2.70
CA GLU A 118 26.21 7.33 3.54
C GLU A 118 27.10 6.40 2.72
N ALA A 119 26.69 6.02 1.52
CA ALA A 119 27.51 5.28 0.57
C ALA A 119 28.78 6.08 0.18
N GLY A 120 28.60 7.35 -0.14
CA GLY A 120 29.71 8.26 -0.40
C GLY A 120 30.67 8.38 0.76
N ARG A 121 30.16 8.51 2.00
CA ARG A 121 30.96 8.63 3.23
C ARG A 121 31.76 7.36 3.52
N ARG A 122 31.18 6.16 3.34
CA ARG A 122 31.81 4.87 3.67
C ARG A 122 32.73 4.36 2.56
N PHE A 123 32.26 4.48 1.31
CA PHE A 123 32.85 3.77 0.17
C PHE A 123 33.34 4.70 -0.96
N GLY A 124 33.08 6.02 -0.87
CA GLY A 124 33.44 6.99 -1.92
C GLY A 124 32.69 6.84 -3.23
N ARG A 125 31.50 6.23 -3.21
CA ARG A 125 30.66 5.94 -4.39
C ARG A 125 29.19 6.16 -4.05
N ASP A 126 28.35 6.33 -5.07
CA ASP A 126 26.90 6.33 -4.92
C ASP A 126 26.38 4.94 -4.55
N PHE A 127 25.26 4.86 -3.87
CA PHE A 127 24.70 3.59 -3.36
C PHE A 127 24.47 2.57 -4.49
N LEU A 128 24.01 3.03 -5.65
CA LEU A 128 23.80 2.16 -6.82
C LEU A 128 25.07 1.50 -7.36
N ASP A 129 26.22 2.14 -7.16
CA ASP A 129 27.54 1.67 -7.65
C ASP A 129 28.26 0.77 -6.65
N LEU A 130 27.65 0.52 -5.49
CA LEU A 130 28.20 -0.39 -4.49
C LEU A 130 28.00 -1.85 -4.89
N ALA A 131 28.94 -2.70 -4.48
CA ALA A 131 28.74 -4.15 -4.55
C ALA A 131 27.58 -4.57 -3.63
N PRO A 132 26.84 -5.66 -3.93
CA PRO A 132 25.68 -6.10 -3.16
C PRO A 132 25.96 -6.25 -1.64
N ALA A 133 27.11 -6.77 -1.28
CA ALA A 133 27.49 -6.89 0.14
C ALA A 133 27.64 -5.54 0.86
N ALA A 134 28.11 -4.50 0.17
CA ALA A 134 28.22 -3.16 0.73
C ALA A 134 26.85 -2.48 0.83
N GLN A 135 25.96 -2.68 -0.16
CA GLN A 135 24.56 -2.22 -0.10
C GLN A 135 23.83 -2.87 1.09
N ALA A 136 23.96 -4.19 1.24
CA ALA A 136 23.37 -4.93 2.38
C ALA A 136 23.90 -4.39 3.71
N SER A 137 25.21 -4.16 3.85
CA SER A 137 25.80 -3.62 5.08
C SER A 137 25.25 -2.24 5.46
N VAL A 138 24.99 -1.35 4.49
CA VAL A 138 24.36 -0.05 4.78
C VAL A 138 22.93 -0.24 5.28
N CYS A 139 22.17 -1.17 4.66
CA CYS A 139 20.79 -1.45 5.03
C CYS A 139 20.69 -2.16 6.38
N GLU A 140 21.62 -3.06 6.73
CA GLU A 140 21.66 -3.77 8.01
C GLU A 140 21.72 -2.83 9.21
N ASP A 141 22.45 -1.72 9.09
CA ASP A 141 22.59 -0.74 10.17
C ASP A 141 21.29 0.02 10.49
N ILE A 142 20.33 0.02 9.56
CA ILE A 142 19.07 0.77 9.64
C ILE A 142 17.82 -0.10 9.55
N CYS A 143 17.95 -1.42 9.39
CA CYS A 143 16.82 -2.31 9.18
C CYS A 143 15.92 -2.52 10.41
N ASP A 144 16.42 -2.26 11.62
CA ASP A 144 15.70 -2.38 12.88
C ASP A 144 15.61 -1.00 13.57
N GLU A 145 14.48 -0.33 13.39
CA GLU A 145 14.25 1.01 13.95
C GLU A 145 14.35 1.02 15.49
N ALA A 146 13.91 -0.06 16.16
CA ALA A 146 13.91 -0.14 17.61
C ALA A 146 15.34 -0.23 18.20
N ARG A 147 16.27 -0.79 17.43
CA ARG A 147 17.68 -0.99 17.84
C ARG A 147 18.63 0.06 17.27
N ALA A 148 18.15 0.89 16.35
CA ALA A 148 19.00 1.89 15.71
C ALA A 148 19.60 2.88 16.71
N PRO A 149 20.92 3.14 16.65
CA PRO A 149 21.55 4.14 17.47
C PRO A 149 20.99 5.54 17.18
N PRO A 150 21.06 6.48 18.14
CA PRO A 150 20.47 7.81 17.98
C PRO A 150 20.83 8.53 16.67
N ALA A 151 22.07 8.37 16.21
CA ALA A 151 22.55 8.98 14.97
C ALA A 151 21.91 8.40 13.69
N LEU A 152 21.37 7.18 13.73
CA LEU A 152 20.76 6.49 12.58
C LEU A 152 19.24 6.41 12.67
N ARG A 153 18.61 6.94 13.73
CA ARG A 153 17.14 6.82 13.92
C ARG A 153 16.33 7.34 12.74
N ALA A 154 16.70 8.48 12.18
CA ALA A 154 15.99 9.03 11.02
C ALA A 154 16.11 8.13 9.78
N ALA A 155 17.29 7.55 9.55
CA ALA A 155 17.50 6.60 8.46
C ALA A 155 16.76 5.27 8.70
N ALA A 156 16.74 4.79 9.94
CA ALA A 156 15.99 3.58 10.29
C ALA A 156 14.48 3.79 10.18
N HIS A 157 13.97 4.95 10.56
CA HIS A 157 12.57 5.32 10.35
C HIS A 157 12.22 5.37 8.85
N PHE A 158 13.09 5.97 8.04
CA PHE A 158 12.94 5.91 6.58
C PHE A 158 12.89 4.47 6.07
N PHE A 159 13.84 3.61 6.49
CA PHE A 159 13.89 2.23 6.00
C PHE A 159 12.64 1.45 6.40
N ALA A 160 12.17 1.59 7.64
CA ALA A 160 10.92 0.98 8.11
C ALA A 160 9.74 1.42 7.25
N ARG A 161 9.59 2.73 7.02
CA ARG A 161 8.50 3.26 6.19
C ARG A 161 8.61 2.84 4.74
N TYR A 162 9.82 2.85 4.18
CA TYR A 162 10.06 2.41 2.80
C TYR A 162 9.76 0.92 2.61
N ARG A 163 10.13 0.08 3.57
CA ARG A 163 9.78 -1.34 3.60
C ARG A 163 8.26 -1.54 3.61
N ASP A 164 7.53 -0.79 4.42
CA ASP A 164 6.08 -0.87 4.50
C ASP A 164 5.42 -0.46 3.16
N LEU A 165 5.92 0.59 2.50
CA LEU A 165 5.46 0.98 1.17
C LEU A 165 5.80 -0.07 0.12
N THR A 166 7.00 -0.67 0.17
CA THR A 166 7.42 -1.74 -0.73
C THR A 166 6.52 -2.96 -0.58
N ALA A 167 6.26 -3.40 0.65
CA ALA A 167 5.36 -4.51 0.92
C ALA A 167 3.91 -4.18 0.50
N GLY A 168 3.43 -2.97 0.81
CA GLY A 168 2.12 -2.50 0.38
C GLY A 168 1.94 -2.53 -1.13
N GLY A 169 2.91 -1.99 -1.89
CA GLY A 169 2.89 -2.00 -3.34
C GLY A 169 2.98 -3.41 -3.93
N PHE A 170 3.87 -4.25 -3.39
CA PHE A 170 4.05 -5.62 -3.88
C PHE A 170 2.79 -6.47 -3.64
N TYR A 171 2.33 -6.58 -2.40
CA TYR A 171 1.22 -7.47 -2.04
C TYR A 171 -0.16 -6.95 -2.44
N SER A 172 -0.31 -5.70 -2.82
CA SER A 172 -1.52 -5.19 -3.48
C SER A 172 -1.53 -5.45 -5.00
N SER A 173 -0.38 -5.75 -5.61
CA SER A 173 -0.28 -6.10 -7.02
C SER A 173 -0.94 -7.44 -7.34
N PRO A 174 -1.31 -7.73 -8.61
CA PRO A 174 -1.78 -9.05 -9.00
C PRO A 174 -0.78 -10.17 -8.70
N ILE A 175 0.51 -9.89 -8.86
CA ILE A 175 1.62 -10.84 -8.62
C ILE A 175 1.72 -11.16 -7.12
N GLY A 176 1.79 -10.14 -6.27
CA GLY A 176 1.90 -10.33 -4.83
C GLY A 176 0.65 -10.98 -4.21
N ARG A 177 -0.54 -10.73 -4.76
CA ARG A 177 -1.76 -11.45 -4.34
C ARG A 177 -1.71 -12.94 -4.69
N GLN A 178 -1.12 -13.31 -5.82
CA GLN A 178 -0.89 -14.71 -6.17
C GLN A 178 0.13 -15.35 -5.24
N ASP A 179 1.19 -14.66 -4.91
CA ASP A 179 2.23 -15.12 -3.96
C ASP A 179 1.64 -15.40 -2.57
N LEU A 180 0.76 -14.53 -2.08
CA LEU A 180 0.00 -14.71 -0.84
C LEU A 180 -1.10 -15.78 -0.93
N HIS A 181 -1.38 -16.34 -2.11
CA HIS A 181 -2.58 -17.17 -2.34
C HIS A 181 -3.88 -16.46 -1.93
N TYR A 182 -3.92 -15.13 -2.06
CA TYR A 182 -5.07 -14.33 -1.66
C TYR A 182 -6.24 -14.51 -2.62
N LEU A 183 -7.32 -15.13 -2.14
CA LEU A 183 -8.52 -15.41 -2.93
C LEU A 183 -9.59 -14.33 -2.81
N GLY A 184 -9.37 -13.31 -1.97
CA GLY A 184 -10.38 -12.30 -1.67
C GLY A 184 -11.51 -12.83 -0.76
N ASN A 185 -12.58 -12.04 -0.66
CA ASN A 185 -13.79 -12.45 0.06
C ASN A 185 -14.64 -13.35 -0.86
N VAL A 186 -14.49 -14.66 -0.70
CA VAL A 186 -15.30 -15.64 -1.42
C VAL A 186 -16.49 -16.05 -0.52
N PRO A 187 -17.75 -15.97 -1.00
CA PRO A 187 -18.88 -16.44 -0.23
C PRO A 187 -18.79 -17.96 0.00
N LEU A 188 -18.78 -18.37 1.26
CA LEU A 188 -18.74 -19.77 1.65
C LEU A 188 -20.11 -20.19 2.18
N ALA A 189 -20.54 -21.42 1.88
CA ALA A 189 -21.76 -21.99 2.42
C ALA A 189 -21.63 -22.29 3.93
N SER A 190 -20.42 -22.68 4.38
CA SER A 190 -20.03 -22.86 5.77
C SER A 190 -18.61 -22.35 5.99
N PHE A 191 -18.30 -21.95 7.20
CA PHE A 191 -16.94 -21.58 7.60
C PHE A 191 -16.40 -22.66 8.55
N ASP A 192 -15.57 -23.52 8.02
CA ASP A 192 -14.99 -24.66 8.77
C ASP A 192 -13.68 -24.30 9.49
N GLY A 193 -13.30 -23.02 9.45
CA GLY A 193 -12.04 -22.52 10.02
C GLY A 193 -10.82 -22.79 9.14
N PRO A 194 -9.62 -22.43 9.61
CA PRO A 194 -8.38 -22.68 8.90
C PRO A 194 -8.07 -24.19 8.82
N PRO A 195 -7.40 -24.66 7.77
CA PRO A 195 -6.98 -26.05 7.67
C PRO A 195 -6.13 -26.49 8.89
N LEU A 196 -6.37 -27.70 9.39
CA LEU A 196 -5.65 -28.24 10.56
C LEU A 196 -4.12 -28.24 10.36
N ALA A 197 -3.65 -28.48 9.14
CA ALA A 197 -2.22 -28.41 8.81
C ALA A 197 -1.63 -27.03 9.05
N LEU A 198 -2.38 -25.97 8.71
CA LEU A 198 -1.98 -24.58 8.96
C LEU A 198 -1.98 -24.27 10.46
N LEU A 199 -3.02 -24.68 11.19
CA LEU A 199 -3.08 -24.48 12.64
C LEU A 199 -1.90 -25.16 13.35
N LYS A 200 -1.54 -26.38 12.95
CA LYS A 200 -0.37 -27.09 13.48
C LYS A 200 0.94 -26.34 13.16
N SER A 201 1.11 -25.83 11.95
CA SER A 201 2.33 -25.08 11.57
C SER A 201 2.50 -23.79 12.37
N LEU A 202 1.40 -23.20 12.84
CA LEU A 202 1.37 -21.99 13.66
C LEU A 202 1.37 -22.29 15.18
N GLY A 203 1.38 -23.55 15.59
CA GLY A 203 1.29 -23.94 17.01
C GLY A 203 -0.06 -23.62 17.66
N LEU A 204 -1.13 -23.56 16.88
CA LEU A 204 -2.50 -23.23 17.31
C LEU A 204 -3.41 -24.47 17.40
N ALA A 205 -2.90 -25.66 17.13
CA ALA A 205 -3.60 -26.96 17.23
C ALA A 205 -2.62 -28.06 17.63
#